data_d1794fc4f8c248b832848e8184de75e6
#
_entry.id   d1794fc4f8c248b832848e8184de75e6
#
_cell.length_a   1.000
_cell.length_b   1.000
_cell.length_c   1.000
_cell.angle_alpha   90.00
_cell.angle_beta   90.00
_cell.angle_gamma   90.00
#
_symmetry.space_group_name_H-M   'P 1'
#
loop_
_entity.id
_entity.type
_entity.pdbx_description
1 polymer ?
#
loop_
_entity_poly.entity_id
_entity_poly.type
_entity_poly.pdbx_seq_one_letter_code
_entity_poly.pdbx_strand_id
1 'polypeptide(L)'
;MGARPTAARLPTIVISRRGDLKTKLAAFERGADDIVAIPFQPEEFVARALALMRRTYSDAIPFIPVIKIAGLEIDLLNRRVKSGSTRLELTTIEQALLYLLASNPGETLDRDTILDALWGWDYTAESNIVDRHIGNLRMKLKDDWKSPRFIETVAGKGYRFRAAS
;
A
#
# COMPACT_ATOMS: atom_id res chain seq x y z
N MET A 1 7.37 -15.51 -34.36
CA MET A 1 8.42 -15.61 -33.32
C MET A 1 8.12 -14.55 -32.27
N GLY A 2 7.48 -14.95 -31.18
CA GLY A 2 7.16 -14.06 -30.07
C GLY A 2 8.42 -13.74 -29.28
N ALA A 3 8.79 -12.46 -29.19
CA ALA A 3 9.79 -11.98 -28.26
C ALA A 3 9.30 -12.30 -26.83
N ARG A 4 10.06 -13.10 -26.07
CA ARG A 4 9.85 -13.25 -24.63
C ARG A 4 9.92 -11.87 -24.01
N PRO A 5 8.97 -11.47 -23.15
CA PRO A 5 9.12 -10.26 -22.38
C PRO A 5 10.40 -10.44 -21.56
N THR A 6 11.37 -9.55 -21.75
CA THR A 6 12.52 -9.41 -20.88
C THR A 6 11.98 -9.24 -19.47
N ALA A 7 12.34 -10.14 -18.56
CA ALA A 7 11.93 -10.06 -17.17
C ALA A 7 12.25 -8.65 -16.67
N ALA A 8 11.21 -7.88 -16.38
CA ALA A 8 11.38 -6.52 -15.90
C ALA A 8 12.22 -6.59 -14.64
N ARG A 9 13.39 -5.93 -14.65
CA ARG A 9 14.27 -5.87 -13.50
C ARG A 9 13.50 -5.21 -12.35
N LEU A 10 13.41 -5.91 -11.22
CA LEU A 10 12.74 -5.37 -10.03
C LEU A 10 13.53 -4.17 -9.50
N PRO A 11 12.89 -3.01 -9.32
CA PRO A 11 13.53 -1.86 -8.69
C PRO A 11 13.87 -2.18 -7.23
N THR A 12 15.09 -1.86 -6.83
CA THR A 12 15.63 -2.24 -5.54
C THR A 12 16.14 -1.02 -4.78
N ILE A 13 15.60 -0.79 -3.57
CA ILE A 13 16.11 0.20 -2.62
C ILE A 13 16.77 -0.52 -1.45
N VAL A 14 18.02 -0.19 -1.17
CA VAL A 14 18.75 -0.72 -0.02
C VAL A 14 18.58 0.22 1.17
N ILE A 15 18.23 -0.32 2.33
CA ILE A 15 18.20 0.41 3.59
C ILE A 15 19.44 0.01 4.39
N SER A 16 20.24 0.99 4.81
CA SER A 16 21.49 0.74 5.53
C SER A 16 21.61 1.59 6.79
N ARG A 17 22.15 1.00 7.85
CA ARG A 17 22.57 1.77 9.05
C ARG A 17 23.84 2.59 8.81
N ARG A 18 24.57 2.29 7.75
CA ARG A 18 25.81 2.98 7.37
C ARG A 18 25.54 3.87 6.17
N GLY A 19 25.73 5.17 6.37
CA GLY A 19 25.56 6.18 5.31
C GLY A 19 26.87 6.58 4.64
N ASP A 20 27.98 5.86 4.90
CA ASP A 20 29.30 6.18 4.31
C ASP A 20 29.36 5.87 2.81
N LEU A 21 30.29 6.54 2.14
CA LEU A 21 30.45 6.42 0.67
C LEU A 21 30.73 4.99 0.22
N LYS A 22 31.55 4.25 0.98
CA LYS A 22 31.93 2.86 0.65
C LYS A 22 30.70 1.95 0.63
N THR A 23 29.83 2.06 1.63
CA THR A 23 28.58 1.29 1.71
C THR A 23 27.65 1.65 0.56
N LYS A 24 27.54 2.94 0.20
CA LYS A 24 26.70 3.39 -0.93
C LYS A 24 27.21 2.83 -2.25
N LEU A 25 28.50 2.93 -2.52
CA LEU A 25 29.10 2.42 -3.75
C LEU A 25 28.91 0.91 -3.87
N ALA A 26 29.15 0.16 -2.79
CA ALA A 26 28.97 -1.31 -2.77
C ALA A 26 27.51 -1.72 -3.03
N ALA A 27 26.53 -0.94 -2.57
CA ALA A 27 25.11 -1.21 -2.85
C ALA A 27 24.80 -1.03 -4.32
N PHE A 28 25.26 0.07 -4.94
CA PHE A 28 25.07 0.31 -6.38
C PHE A 28 25.79 -0.70 -7.27
N GLU A 29 27.01 -1.09 -6.91
CA GLU A 29 27.78 -2.15 -7.63
C GLU A 29 27.04 -3.50 -7.59
N ARG A 30 26.27 -3.78 -6.53
CA ARG A 30 25.43 -4.98 -6.41
C ARG A 30 24.08 -4.86 -7.07
N GLY A 31 23.80 -3.73 -7.73
CA GLY A 31 22.62 -3.53 -8.52
C GLY A 31 21.46 -2.85 -7.80
N ALA A 32 21.69 -2.22 -6.65
CA ALA A 32 20.69 -1.34 -6.05
C ALA A 32 20.43 -0.12 -6.95
N ASP A 33 19.18 0.30 -7.03
CA ASP A 33 18.76 1.48 -7.78
C ASP A 33 18.77 2.75 -6.93
N ASP A 34 18.66 2.60 -5.62
CA ASP A 34 18.83 3.67 -4.62
C ASP A 34 19.24 3.09 -3.27
N ILE A 35 19.72 3.95 -2.38
CA ILE A 35 20.09 3.60 -1.00
C ILE A 35 19.65 4.69 -0.04
N VAL A 36 19.04 4.27 1.07
CA VAL A 36 18.58 5.15 2.16
C VAL A 36 19.27 4.76 3.45
N ALA A 37 19.89 5.73 4.10
CA ALA A 37 20.55 5.51 5.40
C ALA A 37 19.59 5.72 6.57
N ILE A 38 19.64 4.84 7.56
CA ILE A 38 18.91 4.99 8.82
C ILE A 38 19.72 5.92 9.77
N PRO A 39 19.07 6.88 10.44
CA PRO A 39 17.65 7.21 10.40
C PRO A 39 17.24 8.01 9.17
N PHE A 40 16.05 7.78 8.64
CA PHE A 40 15.46 8.55 7.54
C PHE A 40 14.04 8.98 7.89
N GLN A 41 13.57 10.03 7.24
CA GLN A 41 12.17 10.43 7.33
C GLN A 41 11.31 9.53 6.43
N PRO A 42 10.16 9.03 6.91
CA PRO A 42 9.28 8.19 6.09
C PRO A 42 8.92 8.82 4.74
N GLU A 43 8.73 10.14 4.73
CA GLU A 43 8.40 10.92 3.54
C GLU A 43 9.55 10.89 2.51
N GLU A 44 10.81 10.90 2.97
CA GLU A 44 11.98 10.76 2.09
C GLU A 44 11.99 9.39 1.41
N PHE A 45 11.77 8.32 2.19
CA PHE A 45 11.72 6.96 1.65
C PHE A 45 10.61 6.83 0.60
N VAL A 46 9.41 7.30 0.90
CA VAL A 46 8.27 7.28 -0.03
C VAL A 46 8.59 8.06 -1.31
N ALA A 47 9.14 9.26 -1.20
CA ALA A 47 9.50 10.07 -2.36
C ALA A 47 10.52 9.38 -3.28
N ARG A 48 11.53 8.72 -2.70
CA ARG A 48 12.55 7.94 -3.44
C ARG A 48 11.94 6.70 -4.11
N ALA A 49 11.11 5.95 -3.39
CA ALA A 49 10.42 4.80 -3.94
C ALA A 49 9.55 5.18 -5.14
N LEU A 50 8.79 6.28 -5.03
CA LEU A 50 7.98 6.80 -6.12
C LEU A 50 8.79 7.24 -7.34
N ALA A 51 9.91 7.94 -7.09
CA ALA A 51 10.81 8.36 -8.17
C ALA A 51 11.40 7.15 -8.90
N LEU A 52 11.76 6.11 -8.14
CA LEU A 52 12.26 4.86 -8.70
C LEU A 52 11.19 4.14 -9.53
N MET A 53 9.98 4.02 -9.00
CA MET A 53 8.84 3.40 -9.70
C MET A 53 8.54 4.11 -11.03
N ARG A 54 8.49 5.44 -11.03
CA ARG A 54 8.31 6.22 -12.26
C ARG A 54 9.40 5.94 -13.31
N ARG A 55 10.66 5.85 -12.89
CA ARG A 55 11.78 5.57 -13.80
C ARG A 55 11.76 4.15 -14.36
N THR A 56 11.32 3.18 -13.54
CA THR A 56 11.37 1.77 -13.92
C THR A 56 10.21 1.35 -14.80
N TYR A 57 9.02 1.84 -14.49
CA TYR A 57 7.79 1.36 -15.14
C TYR A 57 7.23 2.36 -16.16
N SER A 58 7.88 3.53 -16.33
CA SER A 58 7.37 4.59 -17.20
C SER A 58 5.89 4.86 -16.87
N ASP A 59 5.05 5.19 -17.80
CA ASP A 59 3.62 5.45 -17.55
C ASP A 59 2.76 4.17 -17.45
N ALA A 60 3.37 2.98 -17.48
CA ALA A 60 2.64 1.71 -17.55
C ALA A 60 1.98 1.26 -16.24
N ILE A 61 2.47 1.73 -15.07
CA ILE A 61 1.81 1.54 -13.79
C ILE A 61 1.67 2.92 -13.14
N PRO A 62 0.49 3.54 -13.22
CA PRO A 62 0.27 4.78 -12.52
C PRO A 62 0.30 4.51 -11.01
N PHE A 63 1.41 4.86 -10.34
CA PHE A 63 1.36 5.01 -8.92
C PHE A 63 0.51 6.26 -8.63
N ILE A 64 -0.67 6.04 -8.11
CA ILE A 64 -1.59 7.11 -7.75
C ILE A 64 -1.38 7.40 -6.26
N PRO A 65 -0.62 8.44 -5.89
CA PRO A 65 -0.37 8.75 -4.47
C PRO A 65 -1.63 9.22 -3.75
N VAL A 66 -2.63 9.65 -4.49
CA VAL A 66 -3.93 10.08 -3.97
C VAL A 66 -5.03 9.35 -4.71
N ILE A 67 -5.80 8.54 -3.99
CA ILE A 67 -6.99 7.87 -4.52
C ILE A 67 -8.21 8.68 -4.13
N LYS A 68 -9.05 9.02 -5.12
CA LYS A 68 -10.37 9.62 -4.90
C LYS A 68 -11.43 8.64 -5.36
N ILE A 69 -12.17 8.09 -4.42
CA ILE A 69 -13.19 7.07 -4.71
C ILE A 69 -14.33 7.14 -3.69
N ALA A 70 -15.56 7.08 -4.18
CA ALA A 70 -16.78 7.05 -3.35
C ALA A 70 -16.86 8.18 -2.30
N GLY A 71 -16.28 9.36 -2.60
CA GLY A 71 -16.23 10.50 -1.67
C GLY A 71 -15.11 10.43 -0.64
N LEU A 72 -14.25 9.41 -0.71
CA LEU A 72 -13.00 9.34 0.03
C LEU A 72 -11.86 9.95 -0.79
N GLU A 73 -10.97 10.66 -0.10
CA GLU A 73 -9.67 11.07 -0.60
C GLU A 73 -8.59 10.44 0.30
N ILE A 74 -7.79 9.53 -0.27
CA ILE A 74 -6.76 8.77 0.44
C ILE A 74 -5.42 9.22 -0.10
N ASP A 75 -4.69 10.03 0.68
CA ASP A 75 -3.38 10.57 0.34
C ASP A 75 -2.29 9.81 1.09
N LEU A 76 -1.58 8.94 0.38
CA LEU A 76 -0.50 8.14 0.95
C LEU A 76 0.72 8.97 1.34
N LEU A 77 1.05 9.96 0.52
CA LEU A 77 2.26 10.76 0.72
C LEU A 77 2.17 11.59 1.99
N ASN A 78 1.02 12.21 2.22
CA ASN A 78 0.77 13.04 3.38
C ASN A 78 0.12 12.28 4.53
N ARG A 79 -0.11 10.98 4.37
CA ARG A 79 -0.76 10.10 5.36
C ARG A 79 -2.08 10.69 5.86
N ARG A 80 -2.91 11.11 4.91
CA ARG A 80 -4.20 11.78 5.17
C ARG A 80 -5.33 11.04 4.48
N VAL A 81 -6.41 10.88 5.20
CA VAL A 81 -7.66 10.36 4.65
C VAL A 81 -8.77 11.34 4.99
N LYS A 82 -9.59 11.65 4.00
CA LYS A 82 -10.78 12.50 4.15
C LYS A 82 -12.01 11.79 3.62
N SER A 83 -13.13 12.03 4.26
CA SER A 83 -14.47 11.70 3.76
C SER A 83 -15.24 12.99 3.57
N GLY A 84 -15.43 13.40 2.32
CA GLY A 84 -15.88 14.76 2.01
C GLY A 84 -14.91 15.82 2.57
N SER A 85 -15.41 16.71 3.41
CA SER A 85 -14.59 17.73 4.09
C SER A 85 -13.98 17.26 5.42
N THR A 86 -14.39 16.10 5.93
CA THR A 86 -13.98 15.60 7.25
C THR A 86 -12.70 14.78 7.16
N ARG A 87 -11.68 15.17 7.92
CA ARG A 87 -10.46 14.36 8.08
C ARG A 87 -10.76 13.17 9.00
N LEU A 88 -10.29 11.99 8.61
CA LEU A 88 -10.39 10.76 9.40
C LEU A 88 -9.06 10.47 10.09
N GLU A 89 -9.11 10.19 11.38
CA GLU A 89 -7.94 9.82 12.18
C GLU A 89 -7.77 8.28 12.14
N LEU A 90 -7.00 7.83 11.16
CA LEU A 90 -6.68 6.41 10.97
C LEU A 90 -5.27 6.10 11.48
N THR A 91 -5.10 4.91 12.03
CA THR A 91 -3.76 4.36 12.31
C THR A 91 -3.04 4.04 11.00
N THR A 92 -1.73 3.83 11.07
CA THR A 92 -0.92 3.47 9.89
C THR A 92 -1.46 2.21 9.19
N ILE A 93 -1.82 1.19 9.96
CA ILE A 93 -2.38 -0.07 9.42
C ILE A 93 -3.76 0.15 8.82
N GLU A 94 -4.64 0.90 9.47
CA GLU A 94 -5.97 1.20 8.94
C GLU A 94 -5.89 2.00 7.63
N GLN A 95 -4.95 2.93 7.53
CA GLN A 95 -4.73 3.69 6.31
C GLN A 95 -4.18 2.81 5.18
N ALA A 96 -3.22 1.94 5.49
CA ALA A 96 -2.66 0.98 4.53
C ALA A 96 -3.73 -0.02 4.06
N LEU A 97 -4.56 -0.52 4.97
CA LEU A 97 -5.67 -1.41 4.65
C LEU A 97 -6.72 -0.74 3.75
N LEU A 98 -7.10 0.48 4.08
CA LEU A 98 -8.03 1.26 3.25
C LEU A 98 -7.45 1.50 1.85
N TYR A 99 -6.18 1.86 1.76
CA TYR A 99 -5.51 2.05 0.48
C TYR A 99 -5.47 0.76 -0.34
N LEU A 100 -5.09 -0.36 0.28
CA LEU A 100 -5.03 -1.66 -0.38
C LEU A 100 -6.38 -2.04 -0.99
N LEU A 101 -7.47 -1.88 -0.24
CA LEU A 101 -8.81 -2.18 -0.70
C LEU A 101 -9.27 -1.19 -1.78
N ALA A 102 -9.07 0.11 -1.58
CA ALA A 102 -9.52 1.17 -2.49
C ALA A 102 -8.73 1.22 -3.81
N SER A 103 -7.50 0.71 -3.84
CA SER A 103 -6.72 0.58 -5.07
C SER A 103 -7.12 -0.63 -5.93
N ASN A 104 -7.95 -1.54 -5.38
CA ASN A 104 -8.48 -2.70 -6.07
C ASN A 104 -10.02 -2.74 -6.00
N PRO A 105 -10.72 -1.70 -6.50
CA PRO A 105 -12.18 -1.60 -6.34
C PRO A 105 -12.88 -2.71 -7.10
N GLY A 106 -13.85 -3.36 -6.44
CA GLY A 106 -14.60 -4.48 -7.01
C GLY A 106 -13.89 -5.83 -6.92
N GLU A 107 -12.61 -5.86 -6.60
CA GLU A 107 -11.86 -7.09 -6.38
C GLU A 107 -12.01 -7.59 -4.95
N THR A 108 -12.19 -8.91 -4.79
CA THR A 108 -12.25 -9.54 -3.47
C THR A 108 -10.86 -9.97 -3.05
N LEU A 109 -10.35 -9.35 -1.99
CA LEU A 109 -9.08 -9.74 -1.37
C LEU A 109 -9.36 -10.68 -0.21
N ASP A 110 -8.74 -11.85 -0.22
CA ASP A 110 -8.84 -12.79 0.89
C ASP A 110 -7.98 -12.33 2.08
N ARG A 111 -8.20 -12.97 3.24
CA ARG A 111 -7.52 -12.58 4.49
C ARG A 111 -6.02 -12.79 4.44
N ASP A 112 -5.58 -13.85 3.76
CA ASP A 112 -4.15 -14.18 3.64
C ASP A 112 -3.46 -13.16 2.75
N THR A 113 -4.04 -12.79 1.61
CA THR A 113 -3.55 -11.73 0.74
C THR A 113 -3.43 -10.39 1.48
N ILE A 114 -4.44 -10.03 2.28
CA ILE A 114 -4.41 -8.80 3.08
C ILE A 114 -3.32 -8.89 4.15
N LEU A 115 -3.21 -10.03 4.83
CA LEU A 115 -2.21 -10.26 5.87
C LEU A 115 -0.80 -10.12 5.31
N ASP A 116 -0.51 -10.82 4.21
CA ASP A 116 0.80 -10.80 3.55
C ASP A 116 1.18 -9.39 3.07
N ALA A 117 0.22 -8.67 2.50
CA ALA A 117 0.45 -7.31 2.00
C ALA A 117 0.77 -6.30 3.10
N LEU A 118 0.19 -6.44 4.30
CA LEU A 118 0.29 -5.44 5.37
C LEU A 118 1.29 -5.83 6.47
N TRP A 119 1.52 -7.11 6.71
CA TRP A 119 2.42 -7.61 7.77
C TRP A 119 3.58 -8.44 7.26
N GLY A 120 3.55 -8.90 6.03
CA GLY A 120 4.58 -9.75 5.43
C GLY A 120 4.25 -11.23 5.51
N TRP A 121 4.78 -11.99 4.57
CA TRP A 121 4.52 -13.42 4.35
C TRP A 121 4.97 -14.36 5.49
N ASP A 122 5.87 -13.91 6.35
CA ASP A 122 6.39 -14.66 7.50
C ASP A 122 5.70 -14.30 8.83
N TYR A 123 4.70 -13.42 8.78
CA TYR A 123 4.01 -12.98 9.97
C TYR A 123 3.02 -14.04 10.46
N THR A 124 3.27 -14.57 11.65
CA THR A 124 2.35 -15.49 12.34
C THR A 124 1.36 -14.66 13.15
N ALA A 125 0.18 -14.43 12.59
CA ALA A 125 -0.86 -13.61 13.21
C ALA A 125 -1.89 -14.45 13.97
N GLU A 126 -2.55 -13.81 14.93
CA GLU A 126 -3.86 -14.27 15.41
C GLU A 126 -4.83 -14.32 14.23
N SER A 127 -5.63 -15.38 14.14
CA SER A 127 -6.53 -15.66 13.01
C SER A 127 -7.55 -14.56 12.67
N ASN A 128 -7.77 -13.60 13.59
CA ASN A 128 -8.78 -12.53 13.47
C ASN A 128 -8.19 -11.12 13.33
N ILE A 129 -6.87 -10.98 13.12
CA ILE A 129 -6.24 -9.64 13.09
C ILE A 129 -6.79 -8.77 11.95
N VAL A 130 -6.99 -9.35 10.76
CA VAL A 130 -7.57 -8.65 9.60
C VAL A 130 -9.00 -8.21 9.92
N ASP A 131 -9.82 -9.10 10.44
CA ASP A 131 -11.23 -8.84 10.77
C ASP A 131 -11.37 -7.71 11.80
N ARG A 132 -10.48 -7.68 12.79
CA ARG A 132 -10.42 -6.62 13.81
C ARG A 132 -10.10 -5.26 13.20
N HIS A 133 -9.10 -5.20 12.31
CA HIS A 133 -8.75 -3.95 11.64
C HIS A 133 -9.83 -3.50 10.66
N ILE A 134 -10.50 -4.40 9.96
CA ILE A 134 -11.68 -4.10 9.15
C ILE A 134 -12.80 -3.51 10.02
N GLY A 135 -13.07 -4.10 11.18
CA GLY A 135 -14.08 -3.59 12.11
C GLY A 135 -13.77 -2.16 12.59
N ASN A 136 -12.53 -1.91 12.99
CA ASN A 136 -12.08 -0.58 13.42
C ASN A 136 -12.16 0.45 12.27
N LEU A 137 -11.73 0.06 11.08
CA LEU A 137 -11.79 0.92 9.90
C LEU A 137 -13.23 1.29 9.54
N ARG A 138 -14.15 0.31 9.52
CA ARG A 138 -15.58 0.54 9.29
C ARG A 138 -16.17 1.52 10.31
N MET A 139 -15.86 1.35 11.59
CA MET A 139 -16.32 2.25 12.64
C MET A 139 -15.90 3.71 12.36
N LYS A 140 -14.64 3.92 11.97
CA LYS A 140 -14.11 5.26 11.66
C LYS A 140 -14.67 5.83 10.35
N LEU A 141 -14.93 4.99 9.37
CA LEU A 141 -15.60 5.35 8.11
C LEU A 141 -17.11 5.54 8.27
N LYS A 142 -17.69 5.18 9.42
CA LYS A 142 -19.15 5.07 9.65
C LYS A 142 -19.82 4.18 8.59
N ASP A 143 -19.17 3.05 8.30
CA ASP A 143 -19.58 2.08 7.29
C ASP A 143 -20.30 0.90 7.94
N ASP A 144 -21.59 0.72 7.63
CA ASP A 144 -22.38 -0.38 8.18
C ASP A 144 -22.12 -1.68 7.42
N TRP A 145 -21.67 -2.72 8.11
CA TRP A 145 -21.38 -4.02 7.49
C TRP A 145 -22.61 -4.71 6.86
N LYS A 146 -23.82 -4.37 7.30
CA LYS A 146 -25.08 -4.90 6.74
C LYS A 146 -25.50 -4.17 5.47
N SER A 147 -25.15 -2.90 5.37
CA SER A 147 -25.40 -2.04 4.21
C SER A 147 -24.14 -1.24 3.88
N PRO A 148 -23.07 -1.93 3.44
CA PRO A 148 -21.78 -1.31 3.28
C PRO A 148 -21.76 -0.27 2.16
N ARG A 149 -21.25 0.90 2.47
CA ARG A 149 -20.96 1.94 1.50
C ARG A 149 -19.58 1.76 0.87
N PHE A 150 -18.61 1.32 1.66
CA PHE A 150 -17.21 1.21 1.24
C PHE A 150 -16.70 -0.23 1.23
N ILE A 151 -16.80 -0.95 2.35
CA ILE A 151 -16.18 -2.24 2.53
C ILE A 151 -17.23 -3.33 2.68
N GLU A 152 -17.33 -4.19 1.71
CA GLU A 152 -18.21 -5.35 1.69
C GLU A 152 -17.49 -6.58 2.24
N THR A 153 -18.17 -7.38 3.06
CA THR A 153 -17.71 -8.71 3.42
C THR A 153 -18.25 -9.71 2.39
N VAL A 154 -17.35 -10.38 1.69
CA VAL A 154 -17.70 -11.47 0.79
C VAL A 154 -17.59 -12.77 1.57
N ALA A 155 -18.74 -13.34 1.95
CA ALA A 155 -18.81 -14.49 2.84
C ALA A 155 -17.93 -15.65 2.37
N GLY A 156 -17.10 -16.17 3.28
CA GLY A 156 -16.17 -17.27 3.02
C GLY A 156 -14.98 -16.93 2.11
N LYS A 157 -14.87 -15.69 1.62
CA LYS A 157 -13.81 -15.28 0.70
C LYS A 157 -12.91 -14.17 1.25
N GLY A 158 -13.48 -13.09 1.77
CA GLY A 158 -12.68 -11.98 2.28
C GLY A 158 -13.43 -10.65 2.21
N TYR A 159 -12.73 -9.59 1.79
CA TYR A 159 -13.24 -8.23 1.76
C TYR A 159 -13.06 -7.59 0.40
N ARG A 160 -13.97 -6.68 0.06
CA ARG A 160 -13.97 -5.97 -1.21
C ARG A 160 -14.30 -4.50 -1.00
N PHE A 161 -13.55 -3.61 -1.63
CA PHE A 161 -13.98 -2.22 -1.74
C PHE A 161 -15.05 -2.13 -2.84
N ARG A 162 -16.19 -1.52 -2.51
CA ARG A 162 -17.27 -1.39 -3.50
C ARG A 162 -16.83 -0.45 -4.62
N ALA A 163 -16.95 -0.93 -5.84
CA ALA A 163 -16.81 -0.04 -6.99
C ALA A 163 -17.90 1.04 -6.92
N ALA A 164 -17.54 2.28 -7.19
CA ALA A 164 -18.53 3.35 -7.30
C ALA A 164 -19.52 2.99 -8.41
N SER A 165 -20.82 3.02 -8.06
CA SER A 165 -21.91 2.90 -9.03
C SER A 165 -22.02 4.19 -9.81
#